data_8c153bede163ce4c7113e5d042599262
#
_entry.id   8c153bede163ce4c7113e5d042599262
#
_cell.length_a   1.000
_cell.length_b   1.000
_cell.length_c   1.000
_cell.angle_alpha   90.00
_cell.angle_beta   90.00
_cell.angle_gamma   90.00
#
_symmetry.space_group_name_H-M   'P 1'
#
loop_
_entity.id
_entity.type
_entity.pdbx_description
1 polymer ?
#
loop_
_entity_poly.entity_id
_entity_poly.type
_entity_poly.pdbx_seq_one_letter_code
_entity_poly.pdbx_strand_id
1 'polypeptide(L)'
;MTTFSMALITFDMTVVPLEITEDFEAACLRIGFHETQDIFFLVTSNRFWEFVFKSTVFAIPYGLRDIVTNWFRLLDWIQGNCSEAIITKTMHNETENFMHIMADELERRLGHLGSNPDKNRSWVLANDFIALLTRHYARHHDVAYYAERLNITPNYLNIINRKYFGTTAKEQINIQIGLVVKNLLDTTDLTIKEIAERLHYDDPSYLCRIFKKRTGISPLEYRNRLRD
;
A
#
# COMPACT_ATOMS: atom_id res chain seq x y z
N MET A 1 -24.33 -4.74 -19.79
CA MET A 1 -22.90 -4.35 -19.71
C MET A 1 -22.61 -4.04 -18.25
N THR A 2 -21.84 -4.87 -17.58
CA THR A 2 -21.57 -4.74 -16.14
C THR A 2 -20.75 -3.50 -15.87
N THR A 3 -21.17 -2.70 -14.91
CA THR A 3 -20.50 -1.45 -14.50
C THR A 3 -20.19 -1.53 -13.01
N PHE A 4 -18.94 -1.34 -12.63
CA PHE A 4 -18.54 -1.41 -11.23
C PHE A 4 -19.21 -0.31 -10.41
N SER A 5 -19.84 -0.69 -9.30
CA SER A 5 -20.55 0.23 -8.40
C SER A 5 -19.82 0.49 -7.09
N MET A 6 -18.95 -0.43 -6.69
CA MET A 6 -18.16 -0.36 -5.45
C MET A 6 -16.69 -0.56 -5.75
N ALA A 7 -15.83 0.06 -4.96
CA ALA A 7 -14.39 -0.16 -4.96
C ALA A 7 -13.93 -0.54 -3.56
N LEU A 8 -12.95 -1.45 -3.52
CA LEU A 8 -12.23 -1.84 -2.32
C LEU A 8 -10.74 -1.62 -2.58
N ILE A 9 -10.10 -0.83 -1.74
CA ILE A 9 -8.65 -0.63 -1.76
C ILE A 9 -8.08 -1.18 -0.46
N THR A 10 -7.20 -2.16 -0.55
CA THR A 10 -6.55 -2.78 0.60
C THR A 10 -5.03 -2.82 0.40
N PHE A 11 -4.31 -2.79 1.52
CA PHE A 11 -2.86 -2.92 1.55
C PHE A 11 -2.51 -4.22 2.28
N ASP A 12 -2.05 -5.22 1.51
CA ASP A 12 -1.61 -6.54 2.01
C ASP A 12 -2.64 -7.23 2.95
N MET A 13 -3.91 -7.14 2.59
CA MET A 13 -5.01 -7.80 3.30
C MET A 13 -5.59 -8.91 2.44
N THR A 14 -5.90 -10.04 3.07
CA THR A 14 -6.74 -11.06 2.45
C THR A 14 -8.20 -10.63 2.59
N VAL A 15 -8.87 -10.48 1.46
CA VAL A 15 -10.31 -10.19 1.42
C VAL A 15 -11.06 -11.51 1.36
N VAL A 16 -11.89 -11.75 2.36
CA VAL A 16 -12.77 -12.92 2.40
C VAL A 16 -14.20 -12.43 2.27
N PRO A 17 -14.91 -12.72 1.17
CA PRO A 17 -16.32 -12.38 1.05
C PRO A 17 -17.11 -13.21 2.06
N LEU A 18 -18.03 -12.56 2.77
CA LEU A 18 -18.94 -13.23 3.72
C LEU A 18 -20.15 -13.83 3.00
N GLU A 19 -20.61 -13.15 1.96
CA GLU A 19 -21.74 -13.55 1.16
C GLU A 19 -21.54 -13.08 -0.28
N ILE A 20 -21.87 -13.91 -1.27
CA ILE A 20 -21.74 -13.62 -2.70
C ILE A 20 -23.06 -14.01 -3.37
N THR A 21 -23.63 -13.08 -4.14
CA THR A 21 -24.80 -13.35 -4.99
C THR A 21 -24.39 -14.01 -6.30
N GLU A 22 -25.31 -14.71 -6.97
CA GLU A 22 -25.01 -15.43 -8.23
C GLU A 22 -24.57 -14.48 -9.37
N ASP A 23 -24.97 -13.22 -9.31
CA ASP A 23 -24.64 -12.16 -10.28
C ASP A 23 -23.42 -11.29 -9.85
N PHE A 24 -22.68 -11.72 -8.82
CA PHE A 24 -21.49 -10.98 -8.36
C PHE A 24 -20.36 -11.07 -9.38
N GLU A 25 -19.91 -9.92 -9.85
CA GLU A 25 -18.73 -9.79 -10.69
C GLU A 25 -17.69 -8.86 -10.01
N ALA A 26 -16.45 -9.27 -10.01
CA ALA A 26 -15.34 -8.49 -9.47
C ALA A 26 -14.13 -8.49 -10.43
N ALA A 27 -13.51 -7.34 -10.56
CA ALA A 27 -12.17 -7.24 -11.14
C ALA A 27 -11.17 -6.91 -10.03
N CYS A 28 -10.01 -7.54 -10.06
CA CYS A 28 -8.96 -7.35 -9.08
C CYS A 28 -7.65 -6.95 -9.77
N LEU A 29 -7.12 -5.79 -9.38
CA LEU A 29 -5.76 -5.40 -9.72
C LEU A 29 -4.87 -5.60 -8.48
N ARG A 30 -3.85 -6.43 -8.61
CA ARG A 30 -2.81 -6.60 -7.59
C ARG A 30 -1.58 -5.84 -8.03
N ILE A 31 -1.20 -4.85 -7.24
CA ILE A 31 -0.03 -4.02 -7.50
C ILE A 31 1.11 -4.52 -6.62
N GLY A 32 2.30 -4.69 -7.20
CA GLY A 32 3.50 -5.07 -6.47
C GLY A 32 3.94 -4.02 -5.46
N PHE A 33 4.79 -4.44 -4.53
CA PHE A 33 5.24 -3.56 -3.45
C PHE A 33 6.02 -2.33 -3.95
N HIS A 34 6.91 -2.50 -4.92
CA HIS A 34 7.69 -1.38 -5.48
C HIS A 34 6.80 -0.39 -6.23
N GLU A 35 5.91 -0.89 -7.05
CA GLU A 35 4.97 -0.08 -7.82
C GLU A 35 3.99 0.68 -6.90
N THR A 36 3.58 0.04 -5.79
CA THR A 36 2.73 0.70 -4.78
C THR A 36 3.46 1.89 -4.14
N GLN A 37 4.77 1.78 -3.92
CA GLN A 37 5.56 2.89 -3.38
C GLN A 37 5.58 4.08 -4.33
N ASP A 38 5.80 3.84 -5.62
CA ASP A 38 5.82 4.90 -6.64
C ASP A 38 4.47 5.62 -6.69
N ILE A 39 3.35 4.88 -6.66
CA ILE A 39 2.00 5.44 -6.61
C ILE A 39 1.80 6.31 -5.35
N PHE A 40 2.27 5.88 -4.18
CA PHE A 40 2.19 6.67 -2.95
C PHE A 40 2.94 8.01 -3.05
N PHE A 41 4.06 8.03 -3.78
CA PHE A 41 4.83 9.28 -3.98
C PHE A 41 4.20 10.21 -5.01
N LEU A 42 3.59 9.64 -6.03
CA LEU A 42 3.04 10.40 -7.16
C LEU A 42 1.69 11.02 -6.81
N VAL A 43 0.85 10.33 -6.06
CA VAL A 43 -0.44 10.87 -5.60
C VAL A 43 -0.22 11.74 -4.36
N THR A 44 0.06 13.02 -4.57
CA THR A 44 0.33 13.99 -3.49
C THR A 44 -0.91 14.45 -2.73
N SER A 45 -2.10 14.01 -3.13
CA SER A 45 -3.36 14.38 -2.48
C SER A 45 -3.50 13.78 -1.10
N ASN A 46 -3.33 14.61 -0.07
CA ASN A 46 -3.52 14.24 1.32
C ASN A 46 -4.95 13.76 1.63
N ARG A 47 -5.95 14.35 0.97
CA ARG A 47 -7.37 14.00 1.17
C ARG A 47 -7.71 12.66 0.54
N PHE A 48 -7.09 12.34 -0.60
CA PHE A 48 -7.25 11.04 -1.24
C PHE A 48 -6.81 9.91 -0.30
N TRP A 49 -5.63 10.01 0.27
CA TRP A 49 -5.11 8.99 1.19
C TRP A 49 -5.89 8.94 2.51
N GLU A 50 -6.29 10.08 3.07
CA GLU A 50 -7.15 10.10 4.26
C GLU A 50 -8.49 9.40 3.98
N PHE A 51 -9.05 9.57 2.81
CA PHE A 51 -10.28 8.90 2.39
C PHE A 51 -10.06 7.39 2.24
N VAL A 52 -9.04 6.97 1.50
CA VAL A 52 -8.72 5.55 1.25
C VAL A 52 -8.43 4.80 2.55
N PHE A 53 -7.71 5.40 3.49
CA PHE A 53 -7.41 4.76 4.77
C PHE A 53 -8.60 4.70 5.74
N LYS A 54 -9.54 5.63 5.62
CA LYS A 54 -10.76 5.63 6.45
C LYS A 54 -11.85 4.73 5.88
N SER A 55 -11.93 4.64 4.57
CA SER A 55 -13.01 3.98 3.85
C SER A 55 -12.42 2.99 2.86
N THR A 56 -12.01 1.81 3.35
CA THR A 56 -11.44 0.76 2.52
C THR A 56 -12.44 0.26 1.46
N VAL A 57 -13.73 0.32 1.76
CA VAL A 57 -14.82 0.01 0.81
C VAL A 57 -15.65 1.26 0.59
N PHE A 58 -15.85 1.65 -0.65
CA PHE A 58 -16.64 2.83 -0.98
C PHE A 58 -17.42 2.67 -2.28
N ALA A 59 -18.55 3.34 -2.37
CA ALA A 59 -19.35 3.40 -3.58
C ALA A 59 -18.63 4.27 -4.63
N ILE A 60 -18.50 3.74 -5.85
CA ILE A 60 -17.97 4.51 -6.97
C ILE A 60 -19.07 5.51 -7.40
N PRO A 61 -18.78 6.83 -7.40
CA PRO A 61 -19.73 7.83 -7.87
C PRO A 61 -20.22 7.52 -9.27
N TYR A 62 -21.51 7.74 -9.54
CA TYR A 62 -22.15 7.36 -10.81
C TYR A 62 -21.37 7.84 -12.04
N GLY A 63 -20.91 9.10 -12.04
CA GLY A 63 -20.12 9.67 -13.15
C GLY A 63 -18.73 9.09 -13.35
N LEU A 64 -18.21 8.28 -12.40
CA LEU A 64 -16.89 7.63 -12.50
C LEU A 64 -16.99 6.13 -12.83
N ARG A 65 -18.17 5.54 -12.76
CA ARG A 65 -18.35 4.10 -12.95
C ARG A 65 -17.87 3.62 -14.32
N ASP A 66 -18.19 4.36 -15.37
CA ASP A 66 -17.76 4.03 -16.72
C ASP A 66 -16.26 4.22 -16.89
N ILE A 67 -15.67 5.23 -16.26
CA ILE A 67 -14.22 5.47 -16.29
C ILE A 67 -13.50 4.29 -15.62
N VAL A 68 -13.90 3.90 -14.42
CA VAL A 68 -13.31 2.76 -13.68
C VAL A 68 -13.48 1.47 -14.47
N THR A 69 -14.68 1.21 -15.00
CA THR A 69 -14.96 -0.01 -15.76
C THR A 69 -14.13 -0.08 -17.03
N ASN A 70 -14.01 1.02 -17.78
CA ASN A 70 -13.22 1.05 -19.01
C ASN A 70 -11.72 0.94 -18.73
N TRP A 71 -11.27 1.49 -17.59
CA TRP A 71 -9.88 1.33 -17.18
C TRP A 71 -9.54 -0.15 -16.88
N PHE A 72 -10.36 -0.88 -16.16
CA PHE A 72 -10.17 -2.32 -15.96
C PHE A 72 -10.18 -3.10 -17.27
N ARG A 73 -11.05 -2.75 -18.22
CA ARG A 73 -11.05 -3.37 -19.56
C ARG A 73 -9.78 -3.08 -20.34
N LEU A 74 -9.25 -1.87 -20.22
CA LEU A 74 -7.95 -1.51 -20.83
C LEU A 74 -6.83 -2.37 -20.24
N LEU A 75 -6.77 -2.54 -18.92
CA LEU A 75 -5.76 -3.38 -18.27
C LEU A 75 -5.86 -4.84 -18.71
N ASP A 76 -7.06 -5.38 -18.78
CA ASP A 76 -7.32 -6.74 -19.26
C ASP A 76 -6.89 -6.91 -20.71
N TRP A 77 -7.21 -5.95 -21.58
CA TRP A 77 -6.76 -5.93 -22.97
C TRP A 77 -5.25 -5.87 -23.10
N ILE A 78 -4.56 -5.02 -22.31
CA ILE A 78 -3.10 -4.92 -22.29
C ILE A 78 -2.49 -6.27 -21.91
N GLN A 79 -3.00 -6.89 -20.86
CA GLN A 79 -2.51 -8.19 -20.38
C GLN A 79 -2.64 -9.30 -21.43
N GLY A 80 -3.74 -9.30 -22.19
CA GLY A 80 -4.01 -10.33 -23.19
C GLY A 80 -3.39 -10.09 -24.57
N ASN A 81 -2.95 -8.86 -24.90
CA ASN A 81 -2.59 -8.49 -26.28
C ASN A 81 -1.21 -7.86 -26.43
N CYS A 82 -0.57 -7.41 -25.34
CA CYS A 82 0.76 -6.80 -25.40
C CYS A 82 1.87 -7.83 -25.14
N SER A 83 3.08 -7.53 -25.60
CA SER A 83 4.26 -8.34 -25.29
C SER A 83 4.67 -8.17 -23.82
N GLU A 84 5.26 -9.19 -23.23
CA GLU A 84 5.70 -9.20 -21.82
C GLU A 84 6.62 -8.01 -21.48
N ALA A 85 7.47 -7.60 -22.41
CA ALA A 85 8.37 -6.47 -22.25
C ALA A 85 7.65 -5.12 -22.05
N ILE A 86 6.41 -4.99 -22.52
CA ILE A 86 5.62 -3.74 -22.48
C ILE A 86 4.58 -3.78 -21.36
N ILE A 87 4.03 -4.95 -21.06
CA ILE A 87 2.93 -5.12 -20.10
C ILE A 87 3.22 -4.41 -18.79
N THR A 88 4.32 -4.74 -18.12
CA THR A 88 4.64 -4.20 -16.79
C THR A 88 4.69 -2.67 -16.78
N LYS A 89 5.39 -2.08 -17.77
CA LYS A 89 5.52 -0.62 -17.85
C LYS A 89 4.20 0.05 -18.18
N THR A 90 3.42 -0.52 -19.09
CA THR A 90 2.13 0.06 -19.50
C THR A 90 1.11 -0.04 -18.37
N MET A 91 1.01 -1.20 -17.70
CA MET A 91 0.16 -1.39 -16.52
C MET A 91 0.50 -0.40 -15.40
N HIS A 92 1.79 -0.18 -15.15
CA HIS A 92 2.26 0.80 -14.17
C HIS A 92 1.80 2.22 -14.53
N ASN A 93 2.07 2.68 -15.75
CA ASN A 93 1.71 4.01 -16.20
C ASN A 93 0.19 4.24 -16.17
N GLU A 94 -0.60 3.26 -16.62
CA GLU A 94 -2.07 3.36 -16.59
C GLU A 94 -2.62 3.39 -15.17
N THR A 95 -2.00 2.66 -14.25
CA THR A 95 -2.38 2.69 -12.83
C THR A 95 -2.05 4.05 -12.21
N GLU A 96 -0.88 4.59 -12.50
CA GLU A 96 -0.46 5.92 -12.05
C GLU A 96 -1.42 7.01 -12.55
N ASN A 97 -1.69 7.05 -13.85
CA ASN A 97 -2.63 7.98 -14.47
C ASN A 97 -4.02 7.89 -13.82
N PHE A 98 -4.52 6.67 -13.64
CA PHE A 98 -5.81 6.43 -13.01
C PHE A 98 -5.86 6.96 -11.57
N MET A 99 -4.84 6.71 -10.78
CA MET A 99 -4.75 7.18 -9.39
C MET A 99 -4.72 8.72 -9.30
N HIS A 100 -4.03 9.39 -10.22
CA HIS A 100 -4.05 10.85 -10.33
C HIS A 100 -5.45 11.39 -10.65
N ILE A 101 -6.14 10.80 -11.61
CA ILE A 101 -7.52 11.18 -11.97
C ILE A 101 -8.46 11.00 -10.77
N MET A 102 -8.36 9.87 -10.07
CA MET A 102 -9.17 9.59 -8.90
C MET A 102 -8.89 10.55 -7.75
N ALA A 103 -7.62 10.90 -7.53
CA ALA A 103 -7.23 11.85 -6.51
C ALA A 103 -7.77 13.26 -6.81
N ASP A 104 -7.65 13.74 -8.04
CA ASP A 104 -8.16 15.04 -8.47
C ASP A 104 -9.69 15.12 -8.36
N GLU A 105 -10.39 14.08 -8.81
CA GLU A 105 -11.84 14.01 -8.70
C GLU A 105 -12.33 14.00 -7.25
N LEU A 106 -11.63 13.27 -6.38
CA LEU A 106 -11.95 13.25 -4.97
C LEU A 106 -11.72 14.64 -4.33
N GLU A 107 -10.62 15.31 -4.67
CA GLU A 107 -10.35 16.67 -4.19
C GLU A 107 -11.41 17.67 -4.65
N ARG A 108 -11.86 17.59 -5.88
CA ARG A 108 -12.95 18.43 -6.39
C ARG A 108 -14.27 18.21 -5.62
N ARG A 109 -14.60 16.97 -5.29
CA ARG A 109 -15.82 16.63 -4.54
C ARG A 109 -15.72 17.01 -3.06
N LEU A 110 -14.56 16.81 -2.44
CA LEU A 110 -14.32 17.14 -1.04
C LEU A 110 -13.92 18.60 -0.80
N GLY A 111 -13.56 19.33 -1.84
CA GLY A 111 -13.09 20.72 -1.77
C GLY A 111 -14.08 21.70 -1.13
N HIS A 112 -15.36 21.34 -1.10
CA HIS A 112 -16.42 22.14 -0.44
C HIS A 112 -16.57 21.86 1.06
N LEU A 113 -15.88 20.85 1.59
CA LEU A 113 -15.86 20.51 3.01
C LEU A 113 -14.59 21.09 3.65
N GLY A 114 -14.67 22.32 4.11
CA GLY A 114 -13.61 23.15 4.69
C GLY A 114 -12.35 22.45 5.21
N SER A 115 -11.19 22.83 4.70
CA SER A 115 -9.89 22.37 5.17
C SER A 115 -9.51 23.04 6.48
N ASN A 116 -9.30 22.26 7.55
CA ASN A 116 -8.66 22.76 8.77
C ASN A 116 -7.13 22.72 8.55
N PRO A 117 -6.40 23.87 8.56
CA PRO A 117 -4.97 23.95 8.31
C PRO A 117 -4.12 23.08 9.25
N ASP A 118 -4.53 22.95 10.52
CA ASP A 118 -3.81 22.12 11.50
C ASP A 118 -3.98 20.61 11.25
N LYS A 119 -5.11 20.19 10.69
CA LYS A 119 -5.28 18.81 10.23
C LYS A 119 -4.35 18.50 9.06
N ASN A 120 -4.08 19.48 8.21
CA ASN A 120 -3.21 19.31 7.03
C ASN A 120 -1.77 19.02 7.44
N ARG A 121 -1.20 19.77 8.41
CA ARG A 121 0.20 19.61 8.85
C ARG A 121 0.47 18.22 9.43
N SER A 122 -0.38 17.71 10.32
CA SER A 122 -0.17 16.38 10.91
C SER A 122 -0.33 15.24 9.89
N TRP A 123 -1.16 15.42 8.88
CA TRP A 123 -1.27 14.49 7.76
C TRP A 123 -0.02 14.52 6.86
N VAL A 124 0.48 15.71 6.51
CA VAL A 124 1.74 15.86 5.75
C VAL A 124 2.87 15.14 6.46
N LEU A 125 3.03 15.34 7.77
CA LEU A 125 4.03 14.64 8.57
C LEU A 125 3.85 13.12 8.58
N ALA A 126 2.61 12.62 8.58
CA ALA A 126 2.35 11.18 8.49
C ALA A 126 2.75 10.62 7.13
N ASN A 127 2.46 11.31 6.04
CA ASN A 127 2.89 10.93 4.69
C ASN A 127 4.41 11.03 4.53
N ASP A 128 5.03 12.10 4.99
CA ASP A 128 6.48 12.27 4.96
C ASP A 128 7.18 11.15 5.74
N PHE A 129 6.57 10.69 6.85
CA PHE A 129 7.06 9.51 7.56
C PHE A 129 7.01 8.25 6.68
N ILE A 130 5.91 7.97 6.00
CA ILE A 130 5.82 6.81 5.09
C ILE A 130 6.83 6.95 3.97
N ALA A 131 6.97 8.13 3.39
CA ALA A 131 7.96 8.41 2.35
C ALA A 131 9.41 8.18 2.81
N LEU A 132 9.76 8.64 4.02
CA LEU A 132 11.06 8.40 4.62
C LEU A 132 11.26 6.92 4.96
N LEU A 133 10.22 6.25 5.49
CA LEU A 133 10.25 4.85 5.82
C LEU A 133 10.55 4.00 4.58
N THR A 134 9.87 4.28 3.48
CA THR A 134 10.05 3.60 2.21
C THR A 134 11.49 3.71 1.67
N ARG A 135 12.14 4.85 1.86
CA ARG A 135 13.52 5.08 1.39
C ARG A 135 14.58 4.51 2.33
N HIS A 136 14.27 4.41 3.62
CA HIS A 136 15.28 4.16 4.66
C HIS A 136 15.06 2.89 5.47
N TYR A 137 13.96 2.14 5.26
CA TYR A 137 13.58 0.95 6.03
C TYR A 137 14.70 -0.09 6.15
N ALA A 138 15.52 -0.23 5.10
CA ALA A 138 16.56 -1.27 5.08
C ALA A 138 17.66 -1.02 6.12
N ARG A 139 17.92 0.24 6.47
CA ARG A 139 19.03 0.62 7.37
C ARG A 139 18.58 1.21 8.69
N HIS A 140 17.37 1.73 8.77
CA HIS A 140 16.89 2.47 9.94
C HIS A 140 15.58 1.88 10.45
N HIS A 141 15.64 1.27 11.63
CA HIS A 141 14.53 0.54 12.23
C HIS A 141 14.00 1.21 13.50
N ASP A 142 14.57 2.35 13.88
CA ASP A 142 14.20 3.11 15.08
C ASP A 142 13.30 4.28 14.74
N VAL A 143 12.24 4.47 15.56
CA VAL A 143 11.29 5.58 15.45
C VAL A 143 11.99 6.93 15.62
N ALA A 144 13.02 7.00 16.47
CA ALA A 144 13.77 8.23 16.73
C ALA A 144 14.41 8.80 15.47
N TYR A 145 14.99 7.96 14.61
CA TYR A 145 15.57 8.36 13.34
C TYR A 145 14.58 9.12 12.44
N TYR A 146 13.39 8.60 12.31
CA TYR A 146 12.35 9.20 11.46
C TYR A 146 11.78 10.48 12.08
N ALA A 147 11.57 10.47 13.39
CA ALA A 147 11.08 11.63 14.11
C ALA A 147 12.03 12.83 14.02
N GLU A 148 13.36 12.58 14.16
CA GLU A 148 14.41 13.59 13.99
C GLU A 148 14.36 14.22 12.59
N ARG A 149 14.28 13.41 11.53
CA ARG A 149 14.22 13.89 10.14
C ARG A 149 12.97 14.72 9.83
N LEU A 150 11.88 14.46 10.55
CA LEU A 150 10.63 15.20 10.44
C LEU A 150 10.58 16.43 11.39
N ASN A 151 11.63 16.66 12.17
CA ASN A 151 11.70 17.71 13.19
C ASN A 151 10.54 17.64 14.18
N ILE A 152 10.19 16.43 14.63
CA ILE A 152 9.16 16.15 15.64
C ILE A 152 9.65 15.15 16.68
N THR A 153 8.92 15.03 17.78
CA THR A 153 9.24 14.01 18.79
C THR A 153 8.75 12.62 18.38
N PRO A 154 9.43 11.53 18.80
CA PRO A 154 8.94 10.15 18.59
C PRO A 154 7.53 9.92 19.11
N ASN A 155 7.18 10.55 20.23
CA ASN A 155 5.82 10.46 20.79
C ASN A 155 4.79 11.12 19.85
N TYR A 156 5.07 12.28 19.31
CA TYR A 156 4.18 12.94 18.37
C TYR A 156 4.04 12.13 17.06
N LEU A 157 5.14 11.54 16.58
CA LEU A 157 5.10 10.63 15.43
C LEU A 157 4.17 9.43 15.69
N ASN A 158 4.20 8.85 16.89
CA ASN A 158 3.27 7.77 17.27
C ASN A 158 1.81 8.24 17.32
N ILE A 159 1.55 9.46 17.82
CA ILE A 159 0.20 10.02 17.87
C ILE A 159 -0.38 10.18 16.46
N ILE A 160 0.38 10.79 15.55
CA ILE A 160 -0.10 11.00 14.17
C ILE A 160 -0.25 9.68 13.43
N ASN A 161 0.65 8.71 13.62
CA ASN A 161 0.51 7.38 13.02
C ASN A 161 -0.74 6.65 13.49
N ARG A 162 -1.03 6.64 14.79
CA ARG A 162 -2.27 6.05 15.31
C ARG A 162 -3.51 6.74 14.74
N LYS A 163 -3.46 8.07 14.61
CA LYS A 163 -4.58 8.85 14.08
C LYS A 163 -4.91 8.51 12.63
N TYR A 164 -3.89 8.35 11.77
CA TYR A 164 -4.09 8.21 10.33
C TYR A 164 -3.99 6.76 9.84
N PHE A 165 -3.15 5.94 10.46
CA PHE A 165 -2.90 4.56 10.04
C PHE A 165 -3.35 3.51 11.06
N GLY A 166 -3.93 3.91 12.20
CA GLY A 166 -4.40 3.00 13.25
C GLY A 166 -3.29 2.28 14.03
N THR A 167 -2.02 2.51 13.70
CA THR A 167 -0.86 1.80 14.26
C THR A 167 0.18 2.77 14.80
N THR A 168 1.11 2.29 15.64
CA THR A 168 2.27 3.08 16.06
C THR A 168 3.30 3.17 14.92
N ALA A 169 4.20 4.17 14.99
CA ALA A 169 5.30 4.28 14.03
C ALA A 169 6.20 3.03 14.03
N LYS A 170 6.44 2.41 15.19
CA LYS A 170 7.20 1.15 15.27
C LYS A 170 6.49 -0.02 14.58
N GLU A 171 5.18 -0.11 14.74
CA GLU A 171 4.38 -1.11 14.05
C GLU A 171 4.40 -0.87 12.54
N GLN A 172 4.34 0.39 12.09
CA GLN A 172 4.44 0.72 10.67
C GLN A 172 5.80 0.33 10.07
N ILE A 173 6.90 0.56 10.80
CA ILE A 173 8.23 0.07 10.42
C ILE A 173 8.23 -1.46 10.31
N ASN A 174 7.67 -2.16 11.27
CA ASN A 174 7.61 -3.63 11.26
C ASN A 174 6.71 -4.15 10.12
N ILE A 175 5.62 -3.45 9.79
CA ILE A 175 4.76 -3.75 8.64
C ILE A 175 5.59 -3.67 7.37
N GLN A 176 6.31 -2.58 7.17
CA GLN A 176 7.19 -2.37 6.01
C GLN A 176 8.23 -3.49 5.87
N ILE A 177 8.94 -3.81 6.96
CA ILE A 177 9.94 -4.89 6.99
C ILE A 177 9.29 -6.24 6.64
N GLY A 178 8.13 -6.56 7.22
CA GLY A 178 7.41 -7.79 6.92
C GLY A 178 7.03 -7.94 5.45
N LEU A 179 6.61 -6.84 4.80
CA LEU A 179 6.31 -6.79 3.36
C LEU A 179 7.56 -7.07 2.51
N VAL A 180 8.67 -6.43 2.85
CA VAL A 180 9.94 -6.63 2.14
C VAL A 180 10.45 -8.06 2.30
N VAL A 181 10.39 -8.61 3.50
CA VAL A 181 10.76 -10.02 3.75
C VAL A 181 9.89 -10.95 2.90
N LYS A 182 8.58 -10.73 2.87
CA LYS A 182 7.65 -11.51 2.04
C LYS A 182 8.03 -11.43 0.56
N ASN A 183 8.24 -10.23 0.04
CA ASN A 183 8.64 -10.04 -1.35
C ASN A 183 9.96 -10.76 -1.69
N LEU A 184 10.97 -10.64 -0.83
CA LEU A 184 12.25 -11.34 -1.03
C LEU A 184 12.10 -12.87 -0.96
N LEU A 185 11.18 -13.39 -0.14
CA LEU A 185 10.86 -14.81 -0.10
C LEU A 185 10.13 -15.28 -1.37
N ASP A 186 9.28 -14.43 -1.94
CA ASP A 186 8.50 -14.72 -3.16
C ASP A 186 9.38 -14.68 -4.42
N THR A 187 10.35 -13.77 -4.47
CA THR A 187 11.08 -13.41 -5.70
C THR A 187 12.54 -13.89 -5.74
N THR A 188 13.07 -14.40 -4.62
CA THR A 188 14.48 -14.83 -4.53
C THR A 188 14.65 -16.12 -3.73
N ASP A 189 15.79 -16.78 -3.91
CA ASP A 189 16.21 -17.94 -3.11
C ASP A 189 17.03 -17.57 -1.86
N LEU A 190 17.12 -16.27 -1.49
CA LEU A 190 17.87 -15.82 -0.34
C LEU A 190 17.41 -16.51 0.94
N THR A 191 18.35 -16.98 1.75
CA THR A 191 18.07 -17.50 3.08
C THR A 191 17.61 -16.37 4.02
N ILE A 192 16.94 -16.71 5.11
CA ILE A 192 16.53 -15.71 6.11
C ILE A 192 17.74 -14.94 6.69
N LYS A 193 18.90 -15.59 6.78
CA LYS A 193 20.13 -14.96 7.23
C LYS A 193 20.59 -13.89 6.22
N GLU A 194 20.62 -14.22 4.94
CA GLU A 194 20.98 -13.25 3.88
C GLU A 194 19.98 -12.10 3.78
N ILE A 195 18.68 -12.39 3.98
CA ILE A 195 17.65 -11.34 4.04
C ILE A 195 17.90 -10.42 5.26
N ALA A 196 18.26 -10.97 6.41
CA ALA A 196 18.60 -10.19 7.60
C ALA A 196 19.81 -9.29 7.35
N GLU A 197 20.88 -9.85 6.79
CA GLU A 197 22.08 -9.10 6.40
C GLU A 197 21.75 -7.96 5.42
N ARG A 198 20.92 -8.23 4.41
CA ARG A 198 20.47 -7.22 3.42
C ARG A 198 19.65 -6.10 4.05
N LEU A 199 18.91 -6.41 5.10
CA LEU A 199 18.09 -5.45 5.85
C LEU A 199 18.82 -4.90 7.07
N HIS A 200 20.12 -5.14 7.21
CA HIS A 200 20.96 -4.70 8.33
C HIS A 200 20.41 -5.07 9.72
N TYR A 201 19.89 -6.29 9.84
CA TYR A 201 19.51 -6.89 11.13
C TYR A 201 20.60 -7.86 11.59
N ASP A 202 21.13 -7.65 12.78
CA ASP A 202 22.15 -8.54 13.37
C ASP A 202 21.56 -9.90 13.77
N ASP A 203 20.26 -9.93 14.17
CA ASP A 203 19.56 -11.14 14.59
C ASP A 203 18.46 -11.54 13.59
N PRO A 204 18.68 -12.59 12.78
CA PRO A 204 17.64 -13.14 11.89
C PRO A 204 16.37 -13.58 12.61
N SER A 205 16.47 -13.95 13.91
CA SER A 205 15.31 -14.37 14.71
C SER A 205 14.31 -13.22 14.90
N TYR A 206 14.79 -11.99 14.91
CA TYR A 206 13.91 -10.82 15.00
C TYR A 206 13.05 -10.67 13.74
N LEU A 207 13.61 -10.87 12.56
CA LEU A 207 12.85 -10.89 11.30
C LEU A 207 11.82 -12.01 11.29
N CYS A 208 12.18 -13.20 11.75
CA CYS A 208 11.24 -14.33 11.87
C CYS A 208 10.04 -13.97 12.76
N ARG A 209 10.27 -13.26 13.88
CA ARG A 209 9.19 -12.81 14.78
C ARG A 209 8.29 -11.77 14.11
N ILE A 210 8.86 -10.77 13.43
CA ILE A 210 8.10 -9.76 12.69
C ILE A 210 7.22 -10.44 11.64
N PHE A 211 7.81 -11.31 10.82
CA PHE A 211 7.12 -12.00 9.75
C PHE A 211 6.00 -12.91 10.27
N LYS A 212 6.31 -13.74 11.28
CA LYS A 212 5.31 -14.65 11.89
C LYS A 212 4.16 -13.89 12.56
N LYS A 213 4.45 -12.75 13.23
CA LYS A 213 3.40 -11.92 13.81
C LYS A 213 2.41 -11.41 12.74
N ARG A 214 2.88 -11.18 11.52
CA ARG A 214 2.08 -10.67 10.42
C ARG A 214 1.34 -11.74 9.63
N THR A 215 2.03 -12.83 9.31
CA THR A 215 1.53 -13.87 8.40
C THR A 215 0.94 -15.09 9.11
N GLY A 216 1.14 -15.20 10.43
CA GLY A 216 0.76 -16.36 11.24
C GLY A 216 1.75 -17.52 11.15
N ILE A 217 2.62 -17.58 10.16
CA ILE A 217 3.58 -18.68 9.91
C ILE A 217 5.02 -18.17 9.84
N SER A 218 5.98 -19.07 10.02
CA SER A 218 7.39 -18.69 9.91
C SER A 218 7.80 -18.45 8.45
N PRO A 219 8.87 -17.66 8.19
CA PRO A 219 9.39 -17.47 6.83
C PRO A 219 9.74 -18.78 6.12
N LEU A 220 10.25 -19.77 6.85
CA LEU A 220 10.60 -21.08 6.29
C LEU A 220 9.35 -21.86 5.87
N GLU A 221 8.34 -21.90 6.73
CA GLU A 221 7.03 -22.51 6.41
C GLU A 221 6.37 -21.81 5.22
N TYR A 222 6.47 -20.48 5.16
CA TYR A 222 5.95 -19.70 4.05
C TYR A 222 6.63 -20.10 2.73
N ARG A 223 7.98 -20.19 2.70
CA ARG A 223 8.74 -20.58 1.51
C ARG A 223 8.42 -22.00 1.06
N ASN A 224 8.26 -22.94 1.98
CA ASN A 224 7.92 -24.32 1.64
C ASN A 224 6.55 -24.38 0.95
N ARG A 225 5.56 -23.62 1.40
CA ARG A 225 4.23 -23.52 0.76
C ARG A 225 4.23 -22.88 -0.65
N LEU A 226 5.26 -22.12 -0.98
CA LEU A 226 5.40 -21.56 -2.35
C LEU A 226 5.97 -22.59 -3.33
N ARG A 227 6.62 -23.65 -2.82
CA ARG A 227 7.28 -24.70 -3.62
C ARG A 227 6.40 -25.93 -3.84
N ASP A 228 5.37 -26.09 -3.00
CA ASP A 228 4.33 -27.11 -3.11
C ASP A 228 3.22 -26.67 -4.05
#